data_62157443458f1bd5b91eba130ceff0e1
#
_entry.id   62157443458f1bd5b91eba130ceff0e1
#
_cell.length_a   1.000
_cell.length_b   1.000
_cell.length_c   1.000
_cell.angle_alpha   90.00
_cell.angle_beta   90.00
_cell.angle_gamma   90.00
#
_symmetry.space_group_name_H-M   'P 1'
#
loop_
_entity.id
_entity.type
_entity.pdbx_description
1 polymer ?
#
loop_
_entity_poly.entity_id
_entity_poly.type
_entity_poly.pdbx_seq_one_letter_code
_entity_poly.pdbx_strand_id
1 'polypeptide(L)' 'MEQYEQFFICPHCGESISVLLDLSVFSQEYIEDCEVCCRPIEIKYEVGEDGEVDFEQGRS' A
#
# COMPACT_ATOMS: atom_id res chain seq x y z
N MET A 1 8.21 14.13 9.23
CA MET A 1 7.55 12.85 8.96
C MET A 1 6.99 12.87 7.54
N GLU A 2 7.45 11.96 6.72
CA GLU A 2 7.06 11.94 5.32
C GLU A 2 6.05 10.84 5.06
N GLN A 3 4.96 11.21 4.40
CA GLN A 3 3.93 10.26 4.03
C GLN A 3 3.69 10.38 2.53
N TYR A 4 3.37 9.25 1.92
CA TYR A 4 3.11 9.18 0.49
C TYR A 4 1.80 8.45 0.27
N GLU A 5 0.90 9.07 -0.47
CA GLU A 5 -0.37 8.44 -0.80
C GLU A 5 -0.20 7.60 -2.06
N GLN A 6 -0.38 6.29 -1.91
CA GLN A 6 -0.23 5.36 -3.01
C GLN A 6 -1.62 4.91 -3.48
N PHE A 7 -1.93 5.18 -4.74
CA PHE A 7 -3.17 4.74 -5.36
C PHE A 7 -2.98 3.37 -6.00
N PHE A 8 -4.00 2.54 -5.90
CA PHE A 8 -3.95 1.21 -6.51
C PHE A 8 -5.37 0.67 -6.67
N ILE A 9 -5.48 -0.42 -7.42
CA ILE A 9 -6.77 -1.07 -7.66
C ILE A 9 -6.92 -2.21 -6.66
N CYS A 10 -8.04 -2.21 -5.94
CA CYS A 10 -8.33 -3.28 -4.98
C CYS A 10 -8.38 -4.63 -5.70
N PRO A 11 -7.63 -5.64 -5.24
CA PRO A 11 -7.62 -6.94 -5.90
C PRO A 11 -8.91 -7.74 -5.72
N HIS A 12 -9.80 -7.27 -4.84
CA HIS A 12 -11.07 -7.96 -4.59
C HIS A 12 -12.23 -7.33 -5.37
N CYS A 13 -12.38 -6.02 -5.29
CA CYS A 13 -13.55 -5.35 -5.88
C CYS A 13 -13.23 -4.54 -7.13
N GLY A 14 -11.95 -4.31 -7.44
CA GLY A 14 -11.56 -3.58 -8.64
C GLY A 14 -11.71 -2.07 -8.56
N GLU A 15 -12.00 -1.55 -7.37
CA GLU A 15 -12.12 -0.11 -7.19
C GLU A 15 -10.77 0.55 -6.95
N SER A 16 -10.64 1.79 -7.37
CA SER A 16 -9.43 2.58 -7.13
C SER A 16 -9.46 3.10 -5.69
N ILE A 17 -8.44 2.75 -4.93
CA ILE A 17 -8.33 3.18 -3.54
C ILE A 17 -6.89 3.64 -3.30
N SER A 18 -6.62 4.16 -2.10
CA SER A 18 -5.29 4.60 -1.75
C SER A 18 -4.95 4.25 -0.32
N VAL A 19 -3.65 4.18 -0.05
CA VAL A 19 -3.13 3.99 1.31
C VAL A 19 -2.01 4.99 1.53
N LEU A 20 -1.77 5.31 2.79
CA LEU A 20 -0.66 6.18 3.16
C LEU A 20 0.54 5.34 3.56
N LEU A 21 1.66 5.60 2.91
CA LEU A 21 2.92 4.92 3.19
C LEU A 21 3.82 5.85 3.99
N ASP A 22 4.47 5.30 5.00
CA ASP A 22 5.43 6.04 5.80
C ASP A 22 6.81 5.89 5.19
N LEU A 23 7.30 6.95 4.56
CA LEU A 23 8.58 6.91 3.86
C LEU A 23 9.78 6.95 4.79
N SER A 24 9.57 7.14 6.08
CA SER A 24 10.65 7.07 7.05
C SER A 24 11.01 5.63 7.41
N VAL A 25 10.18 4.67 6.98
CA VAL A 25 10.42 3.24 7.16
C VAL A 25 10.86 2.66 5.83
N PHE A 26 12.04 2.02 5.80
CA PHE A 26 12.61 1.50 4.55
C PHE A 26 11.77 0.41 3.93
N SER A 27 11.16 -0.44 4.75
CA SER A 27 10.27 -1.46 4.23
C SER A 27 9.23 -1.79 5.28
N GLN A 28 8.04 -2.17 4.82
CA GLN A 28 6.97 -2.53 5.72
C GLN A 28 6.00 -3.45 5.01
N GLU A 29 5.39 -4.33 5.80
CA GLU A 29 4.44 -5.30 5.30
C GLU A 29 3.31 -5.37 6.32
N TYR A 30 2.09 -5.15 5.85
CA TYR A 30 0.94 -5.13 6.76
C TYR A 30 -0.34 -5.40 5.97
N ILE A 31 -1.43 -5.63 6.72
CA ILE A 31 -2.74 -5.86 6.13
C ILE A 31 -3.58 -4.60 6.29
N GLU A 32 -4.20 -4.18 5.20
CA GLU A 32 -5.07 -3.02 5.18
C GLU A 32 -6.44 -3.42 4.63
N ASP A 33 -7.50 -2.88 5.19
CA ASP A 33 -8.85 -3.18 4.70
C ASP A 33 -9.22 -2.26 3.54
N CYS A 34 -9.85 -2.85 2.52
CA CYS A 34 -10.40 -2.05 1.43
C CYS A 34 -11.56 -1.21 1.97
N GLU A 35 -11.56 0.08 1.67
CA GLU A 35 -12.61 0.98 2.14
C GLU A 35 -13.93 0.81 1.40
N VAL A 36 -13.95 0.04 0.32
CA VAL A 36 -15.15 -0.20 -0.48
C VAL A 36 -15.77 -1.55 -0.16
N CYS A 37 -14.98 -2.62 -0.24
CA CYS A 37 -15.51 -3.97 -0.02
C CYS A 37 -15.15 -4.54 1.35
N CYS A 38 -14.35 -3.83 2.12
CA CYS A 38 -13.95 -4.19 3.49
C CYS A 38 -13.19 -5.51 3.58
N ARG A 39 -12.55 -5.93 2.50
CA ARG A 39 -11.76 -7.16 2.50
C ARG A 39 -10.30 -6.86 2.77
N PRO A 40 -9.58 -7.79 3.41
CA PRO A 40 -8.16 -7.56 3.72
C PRO A 40 -7.29 -7.58 2.48
N ILE A 41 -6.33 -6.67 2.44
CA ILE A 41 -5.38 -6.55 1.34
C ILE A 41 -3.98 -6.58 1.95
N GLU A 42 -3.12 -7.43 1.41
CA GLU A 42 -1.73 -7.43 1.84
C GLU A 42 -1.00 -6.28 1.16
N ILE A 43 -0.38 -5.45 1.98
CA ILE A 43 0.39 -4.30 1.50
C ILE A 43 1.85 -4.53 1.85
N LYS A 44 2.71 -4.34 0.86
CA LYS A 44 4.14 -4.43 1.06
C LYS A 44 4.82 -3.33 0.26
N TYR A 45 5.74 -2.61 0.88
CA TYR A 45 6.49 -1.60 0.16
C TYR A 45 7.92 -1.51 0.67
N GLU A 46 8.79 -1.04 -0.20
CA GLU A 46 10.18 -0.79 0.13
C GLU A 46 10.59 0.55 -0.46
N VAL A 47 11.37 1.30 0.30
CA VAL A 47 11.90 2.59 -0.15
C VAL A 47 13.37 2.41 -0.49
N GLY A 48 13.74 2.68 -1.73
CA GLY A 48 15.12 2.55 -2.18
C GLY A 48 15.99 3.71 -1.75
N GLU A 49 17.30 3.56 -1.93
CA GLU A 49 18.26 4.58 -1.54
C GLU A 49 18.08 5.88 -2.33
N ASP A 50 17.56 5.76 -3.53
CA ASP A 50 17.30 6.91 -4.40
C ASP A 50 15.94 7.54 -4.18
N GLY A 51 15.19 7.03 -3.21
CA GLY A 51 13.84 7.52 -2.92
C GLY A 51 12.75 6.87 -3.72
N GLU A 52 13.05 5.84 -4.52
CA GLU A 52 12.02 5.11 -5.23
C GLU A 52 11.25 4.21 -4.28
N VAL A 53 9.95 4.10 -4.53
CA VAL A 53 9.08 3.26 -3.71
C VAL A 53 8.62 2.07 -4.54
N ASP A 54 8.96 0.87 -4.07
CA ASP A 54 8.44 -0.37 -4.64
C ASP A 54 7.21 -0.77 -3.85
N PHE A 55 6.07 -0.80 -4.52
CA PHE A 55 4.80 -1.08 -3.87
C PHE A 55 4.20 -2.35 -4.44
N GLU A 56 3.77 -3.23 -3.56
CA GLU A 56 3.08 -4.46 -3.93
C GLU A 56 1.82 -4.61 -3.11
N GLN A 57 0.80 -5.18 -3.73
CA GLN A 57 -0.44 -5.46 -3.05
C GLN A 57 -0.98 -6.78 -3.55
N GLY A 58 -1.71 -7.47 -2.69
CA GLY A 58 -2.25 -8.77 -3.03
C GLY A 58 -3.46 -9.11 -2.19
N ARG A 59 -4.13 -10.16 -2.59
CA ARG A 59 -5.27 -10.67 -1.83
C ARG A 59 -4.76 -11.47 -0.64
N SER A 60 -5.37 -11.21 0.47
CA SER A 60 -5.04 -11.87 1.71
C SER A 60 -6.09 -12.92 2.07
#